data_7d6543c0814823e91213773cb2e01ec9
#
_entry.id   7d6543c0814823e91213773cb2e01ec9
#
_cell.length_a   1.000
_cell.length_b   1.000
_cell.length_c   1.000
_cell.angle_alpha   90.00
_cell.angle_beta   90.00
_cell.angle_gamma   90.00
#
_symmetry.space_group_name_H-M   'P 1'
#
loop_
_entity.id
_entity.type
_entity.pdbx_description
1 polymer ?
#
loop_
_entity_poly.entity_id
_entity_poly.type
_entity_poly.pdbx_seq_one_letter_code
_entity_poly.pdbx_strand_id
1 'polypeptide(L)'
;MASIIEKAPTNDQSGILNILEDEKAQSIIELLNAEEQEEIAEIMGYPDDSAGTLMNTEVFTLHESITAGEAIKTLQDQEGAEMVFYLYITDDDDRLVGVISLRALTTTPSSTKLKDIMIKNIHSIRPETDQEDVARIVAQYNFLAVPVLDSDSKLLGIVTVDDVVDVIREEATEDFLRMAGAGKDREILLKSSWENAKARLPWLFASWIGGIGAASIIGRFENMLANIVALAAFIPVILGMGGNIATQSSTIIVRGMATGRVNIGGEIKLIFKEIKVGLILGSLYGILLGVFAKFTFTSAPDNLGFVVGLSICASMVVAATVGTIIPLILRKLDIDPAIATGPFVTTSIDILGVLFYFLIAGIFLKI
;
A
#
# COMPACT_ATOMS: atom_id res chain seq x y z
N MET A 1 -30.72 14.19 -6.89
CA MET A 1 -29.35 13.88 -6.51
C MET A 1 -28.92 14.75 -5.34
N ALA A 2 -29.02 16.07 -5.37
CA ALA A 2 -28.74 16.95 -4.22
C ALA A 2 -29.42 16.50 -2.93
N SER A 3 -30.73 16.21 -2.92
CA SER A 3 -31.48 15.71 -1.74
C SER A 3 -31.05 14.33 -1.21
N ILE A 4 -30.23 13.58 -1.93
CA ILE A 4 -29.64 12.32 -1.44
C ILE A 4 -28.29 12.65 -0.79
N ILE A 5 -27.52 13.54 -1.40
CA ILE A 5 -26.22 13.97 -0.89
C ILE A 5 -26.39 14.72 0.43
N GLU A 6 -27.36 15.64 0.55
CA GLU A 6 -27.70 16.37 1.78
C GLU A 6 -27.99 15.47 3.01
N LYS A 7 -28.33 14.21 2.78
CA LYS A 7 -28.63 13.24 3.87
C LYS A 7 -27.49 12.27 4.17
N ALA A 8 -26.46 12.29 3.39
CA ALA A 8 -25.28 11.44 3.60
C ALA A 8 -24.32 12.12 4.59
N PRO A 9 -23.53 11.36 5.36
CA PRO A 9 -22.43 11.90 6.16
C PRO A 9 -21.48 12.75 5.31
N THR A 10 -20.81 13.73 5.90
CA THR A 10 -20.02 14.73 5.16
C THR A 10 -18.86 14.10 4.34
N ASN A 11 -18.22 13.05 4.88
CA ASN A 11 -17.22 12.26 4.17
C ASN A 11 -17.78 11.58 2.91
N ASP A 12 -18.98 10.99 2.99
CA ASP A 12 -19.64 10.37 1.84
C ASP A 12 -20.05 11.40 0.80
N GLN A 13 -20.50 12.59 1.24
CA GLN A 13 -20.83 13.70 0.34
C GLN A 13 -19.61 14.10 -0.48
N SER A 14 -18.46 14.33 0.16
CA SER A 14 -17.21 14.70 -0.51
C SER A 14 -16.71 13.59 -1.44
N GLY A 15 -16.80 12.33 -1.02
CA GLY A 15 -16.45 11.16 -1.83
C GLY A 15 -17.27 11.04 -3.10
N ILE A 16 -18.60 11.25 -3.02
CA ILE A 16 -19.48 11.23 -4.19
C ILE A 16 -19.16 12.40 -5.14
N LEU A 17 -18.90 13.59 -4.59
CA LEU A 17 -18.58 14.77 -5.40
C LEU A 17 -17.24 14.61 -6.15
N ASN A 18 -16.24 13.98 -5.55
CA ASN A 18 -14.94 13.74 -6.18
C ASN A 18 -15.00 12.74 -7.36
N ILE A 19 -16.02 11.87 -7.41
CA ILE A 19 -16.21 10.92 -8.53
C ILE A 19 -16.92 11.59 -9.72
N LEU A 20 -17.63 12.70 -9.51
CA LEU A 20 -18.38 13.38 -10.53
C LEU A 20 -17.48 14.28 -11.41
N GLU A 21 -17.93 14.54 -12.64
CA GLU A 21 -17.32 15.55 -13.48
C GLU A 21 -17.43 16.95 -12.81
N ASP A 22 -16.39 17.76 -12.88
CA ASP A 22 -16.30 19.08 -12.21
C ASP A 22 -17.55 19.96 -12.39
N GLU A 23 -18.13 20.02 -13.60
CA GLU A 23 -19.35 20.80 -13.87
C GLU A 23 -20.57 20.28 -13.09
N LYS A 24 -20.67 18.94 -12.92
CA LYS A 24 -21.78 18.33 -12.19
C LYS A 24 -21.58 18.46 -10.68
N ALA A 25 -20.37 18.28 -10.18
CA ALA A 25 -20.03 18.48 -8.78
C ALA A 25 -20.36 19.92 -8.36
N GLN A 26 -19.90 20.91 -9.13
CA GLN A 26 -20.16 22.31 -8.86
C GLN A 26 -21.67 22.65 -8.86
N SER A 27 -22.44 22.10 -9.80
CA SER A 27 -23.89 22.32 -9.87
C SER A 27 -24.65 21.71 -8.69
N ILE A 28 -24.11 20.67 -8.06
CA ILE A 28 -24.69 20.06 -6.86
C ILE A 28 -24.31 20.87 -5.62
N ILE A 29 -23.06 21.28 -5.50
CA ILE A 29 -22.60 22.14 -4.39
C ILE A 29 -23.41 23.44 -4.32
N GLU A 30 -23.72 24.06 -5.46
CA GLU A 30 -24.55 25.28 -5.52
C GLU A 30 -25.99 25.07 -5.02
N LEU A 31 -26.47 23.84 -4.92
CA LEU A 31 -27.82 23.51 -4.43
C LEU A 31 -27.85 23.23 -2.93
N LEU A 32 -26.71 23.05 -2.29
CA LEU A 32 -26.57 22.85 -0.84
C LEU A 32 -26.71 24.20 -0.10
N ASN A 33 -26.97 24.15 1.18
CA ASN A 33 -27.00 25.36 2.01
C ASN A 33 -25.59 25.96 2.19
N ALA A 34 -25.48 27.21 2.63
CA ALA A 34 -24.19 27.90 2.71
C ALA A 34 -23.21 27.27 3.73
N GLU A 35 -23.70 26.66 4.79
CA GLU A 35 -22.93 25.99 5.83
C GLU A 35 -22.31 24.69 5.28
N GLU A 36 -23.11 23.86 4.61
CA GLU A 36 -22.66 22.64 3.94
C GLU A 36 -21.67 22.92 2.81
N GLN A 37 -21.87 24.04 2.05
CA GLN A 37 -20.91 24.43 1.01
C GLN A 37 -19.53 24.77 1.57
N GLU A 38 -19.47 25.47 2.71
CA GLU A 38 -18.22 25.84 3.36
C GLU A 38 -17.52 24.60 3.91
N GLU A 39 -18.26 23.71 4.54
CA GLU A 39 -17.78 22.45 5.10
C GLU A 39 -17.20 21.50 4.03
N ILE A 40 -17.93 21.31 2.93
CA ILE A 40 -17.46 20.53 1.78
C ILE A 40 -16.21 21.16 1.15
N ALA A 41 -16.18 22.48 1.02
CA ALA A 41 -15.02 23.19 0.48
C ALA A 41 -13.78 23.04 1.38
N GLU A 42 -13.95 22.98 2.70
CA GLU A 42 -12.88 22.70 3.64
C GLU A 42 -12.36 21.27 3.48
N ILE A 43 -13.25 20.27 3.42
CA ILE A 43 -12.87 18.86 3.24
C ILE A 43 -12.16 18.65 1.90
N MET A 44 -12.65 19.23 0.82
CA MET A 44 -12.01 19.17 -0.50
C MET A 44 -10.67 19.92 -0.56
N GLY A 45 -10.36 20.73 0.44
CA GLY A 45 -9.06 21.41 0.59
C GLY A 45 -7.96 20.52 1.18
N TYR A 46 -8.30 19.39 1.81
CA TYR A 46 -7.31 18.46 2.32
C TYR A 46 -6.72 17.58 1.20
N PRO A 47 -5.51 17.02 1.40
CA PRO A 47 -4.93 16.09 0.44
C PRO A 47 -5.84 14.88 0.19
N ASP A 48 -5.88 14.41 -1.05
CA ASP A 48 -6.54 13.13 -1.37
C ASP A 48 -5.97 12.00 -0.50
N ASP A 49 -6.80 11.01 -0.20
CA ASP A 49 -6.42 9.84 0.61
C ASP A 49 -5.87 10.22 2.01
N SER A 50 -6.41 11.28 2.63
CA SER A 50 -6.03 11.76 3.97
C SER A 50 -7.14 11.63 4.99
N ALA A 51 -6.80 11.75 6.28
CA ALA A 51 -7.80 11.76 7.37
C ALA A 51 -8.84 12.87 7.23
N GLY A 52 -8.46 14.01 6.64
CA GLY A 52 -9.35 15.14 6.39
C GLY A 52 -10.45 14.83 5.39
N THR A 53 -10.18 14.00 4.37
CA THR A 53 -11.17 13.57 3.39
C THR A 53 -12.03 12.40 3.86
N LEU A 54 -11.57 11.66 4.88
CA LEU A 54 -12.27 10.53 5.47
C LEU A 54 -13.13 10.91 6.70
N MET A 55 -12.85 12.06 7.33
CA MET A 55 -13.49 12.39 8.58
C MET A 55 -14.96 12.79 8.38
N ASN A 56 -15.79 12.35 9.32
CA ASN A 56 -17.12 12.91 9.53
C ASN A 56 -17.00 14.10 10.50
N THR A 57 -17.49 15.26 10.08
CA THR A 57 -17.46 16.53 10.85
C THR A 57 -18.63 16.65 11.80
N GLU A 58 -19.72 15.90 11.60
CA GLU A 58 -20.87 15.86 12.49
C GLU A 58 -20.56 15.11 13.79
N VAL A 59 -19.78 15.74 14.67
CA VAL A 59 -19.31 15.10 15.91
C VAL A 59 -20.03 15.67 17.12
N PHE A 60 -20.57 14.79 17.94
CA PHE A 60 -21.18 15.17 19.19
C PHE A 60 -20.13 15.45 20.27
N THR A 61 -20.03 16.70 20.70
CA THR A 61 -19.13 17.16 21.76
C THR A 61 -19.88 17.58 23.01
N LEU A 62 -19.23 17.46 24.15
CA LEU A 62 -19.77 17.86 25.44
C LEU A 62 -18.71 18.62 26.23
N HIS A 63 -19.14 19.63 27.00
CA HIS A 63 -18.25 20.40 27.85
C HIS A 63 -17.84 19.63 29.11
N GLU A 64 -16.58 19.72 29.53
CA GLU A 64 -16.03 18.96 30.68
C GLU A 64 -16.73 19.23 32.05
N SER A 65 -17.38 20.38 32.19
CA SER A 65 -18.01 20.79 33.45
C SER A 65 -19.36 20.15 33.73
N ILE A 66 -20.04 19.60 32.68
CA ILE A 66 -21.38 19.00 32.86
C ILE A 66 -21.27 17.63 33.56
N THR A 67 -22.39 17.19 34.10
CA THR A 67 -22.50 15.90 34.80
C THR A 67 -22.88 14.77 33.84
N ALA A 68 -22.63 13.53 34.24
CA ALA A 68 -22.99 12.34 33.45
C ALA A 68 -24.53 12.27 33.21
N GLY A 69 -25.33 12.72 34.16
CA GLY A 69 -26.79 12.77 33.99
C GLY A 69 -27.24 13.80 32.96
N GLU A 70 -26.64 14.98 32.95
CA GLU A 70 -26.88 16.01 31.93
C GLU A 70 -26.43 15.52 30.56
N ALA A 71 -25.26 14.90 30.46
CA ALA A 71 -24.73 14.34 29.21
C ALA A 71 -25.69 13.29 28.61
N ILE A 72 -26.22 12.37 29.44
CA ILE A 72 -27.19 11.36 28.98
C ILE A 72 -28.47 12.04 28.47
N LYS A 73 -28.93 13.07 29.15
CA LYS A 73 -30.14 13.79 28.73
C LYS A 73 -29.92 14.52 27.40
N THR A 74 -28.80 15.22 27.25
CA THR A 74 -28.43 15.89 25.99
C THR A 74 -28.36 14.89 24.85
N LEU A 75 -27.78 13.70 25.10
CA LEU A 75 -27.71 12.64 24.10
C LEU A 75 -29.08 12.08 23.70
N GLN A 76 -30.02 11.99 24.65
CA GLN A 76 -31.38 11.53 24.40
C GLN A 76 -32.24 12.55 23.64
N ASP A 77 -31.95 13.84 23.78
CA ASP A 77 -32.67 14.92 23.14
C ASP A 77 -32.15 15.20 21.70
N GLN A 78 -31.04 14.59 21.29
CA GLN A 78 -30.52 14.70 19.92
C GLN A 78 -31.17 13.68 18.99
N GLU A 79 -31.87 14.18 17.97
CA GLU A 79 -32.33 13.40 16.83
C GLU A 79 -31.20 13.29 15.81
N GLY A 80 -30.74 12.07 15.49
CA GLY A 80 -29.82 11.82 14.37
C GLY A 80 -28.35 11.61 14.72
N ALA A 81 -27.96 11.50 15.99
CA ALA A 81 -26.59 11.10 16.33
C ALA A 81 -26.34 9.64 15.92
N GLU A 82 -25.90 9.43 14.68
CA GLU A 82 -25.47 8.11 14.19
C GLU A 82 -24.19 7.68 14.92
N MET A 83 -24.16 6.43 15.37
CA MET A 83 -22.98 5.72 15.92
C MET A 83 -22.14 6.44 16.98
N VAL A 84 -22.77 6.88 18.08
CA VAL A 84 -22.04 7.45 19.22
C VAL A 84 -21.36 6.35 20.04
N PHE A 85 -20.16 5.93 19.67
CA PHE A 85 -19.33 5.01 20.47
C PHE A 85 -18.60 5.73 21.59
N TYR A 86 -18.14 6.93 21.31
CA TYR A 86 -17.38 7.80 22.19
C TYR A 86 -18.00 9.20 22.25
N LEU A 87 -17.91 9.79 23.42
CA LEU A 87 -18.26 11.18 23.66
C LEU A 87 -16.98 11.99 23.76
N TYR A 88 -16.85 13.00 22.96
CA TYR A 88 -15.68 13.89 22.90
C TYR A 88 -15.91 15.07 23.84
N ILE A 89 -14.96 15.29 24.74
CA ILE A 89 -15.08 16.28 25.82
C ILE A 89 -14.17 17.45 25.51
N THR A 90 -14.77 18.65 25.51
CA THR A 90 -14.05 19.90 25.24
C THR A 90 -13.95 20.78 26.47
N ASP A 91 -12.99 21.69 26.48
CA ASP A 91 -12.81 22.75 27.48
C ASP A 91 -13.47 24.08 27.06
N ASP A 92 -13.21 25.15 27.82
CA ASP A 92 -13.75 26.49 27.57
C ASP A 92 -13.21 27.14 26.27
N ASP A 93 -12.12 26.60 25.68
CA ASP A 93 -11.51 27.05 24.43
C ASP A 93 -11.85 26.14 23.24
N ASP A 94 -12.85 25.25 23.38
CA ASP A 94 -13.28 24.21 22.42
C ASP A 94 -12.18 23.19 22.06
N ARG A 95 -11.18 23.02 22.92
CA ARG A 95 -10.13 22.01 22.72
C ARG A 95 -10.57 20.65 23.23
N LEU A 96 -10.21 19.59 22.52
CA LEU A 96 -10.46 18.22 22.96
C LEU A 96 -9.58 17.88 24.17
N VAL A 97 -10.18 17.69 25.34
CA VAL A 97 -9.50 17.39 26.60
C VAL A 97 -9.74 15.98 27.12
N GLY A 98 -10.72 15.27 26.59
CA GLY A 98 -11.04 13.92 27.03
C GLY A 98 -11.98 13.17 26.10
N VAL A 99 -12.03 11.86 26.30
CA VAL A 99 -12.98 10.97 25.63
C VAL A 99 -13.63 10.06 26.65
N ILE A 100 -14.95 9.84 26.54
CA ILE A 100 -15.71 8.94 27.40
C ILE A 100 -16.44 7.93 26.52
N SER A 101 -16.31 6.63 26.81
CA SER A 101 -17.12 5.63 26.13
C SER A 101 -18.58 5.70 26.62
N LEU A 102 -19.53 5.43 25.74
CA LEU A 102 -20.96 5.38 26.12
C LEU A 102 -21.20 4.42 27.29
N ARG A 103 -20.47 3.31 27.35
CA ARG A 103 -20.52 2.37 28.48
C ARG A 103 -20.08 3.01 29.79
N ALA A 104 -18.98 3.77 29.79
CA ALA A 104 -18.50 4.44 31.00
C ALA A 104 -19.50 5.49 31.47
N LEU A 105 -20.08 6.26 30.55
CA LEU A 105 -21.10 7.24 30.86
C LEU A 105 -22.33 6.61 31.55
N THR A 106 -22.85 5.52 30.96
CA THR A 106 -24.09 4.86 31.48
C THR A 106 -23.90 4.12 32.81
N THR A 107 -22.66 3.76 33.16
CA THR A 107 -22.33 3.07 34.43
C THR A 107 -21.87 4.02 35.52
N THR A 108 -21.75 5.31 35.25
CA THR A 108 -21.32 6.34 36.20
C THR A 108 -22.51 6.97 36.90
N PRO A 109 -22.39 7.32 38.21
CA PRO A 109 -23.44 8.07 38.92
C PRO A 109 -23.74 9.40 38.22
N SER A 110 -25.03 9.73 38.08
CA SER A 110 -25.50 10.90 37.32
C SER A 110 -24.95 12.24 37.80
N SER A 111 -24.51 12.34 39.06
CA SER A 111 -23.95 13.57 39.63
C SER A 111 -22.46 13.77 39.39
N THR A 112 -21.76 12.80 38.77
CA THR A 112 -20.33 12.86 38.52
C THR A 112 -20.02 13.75 37.30
N LYS A 113 -19.05 14.64 37.40
CA LYS A 113 -18.65 15.50 36.30
C LYS A 113 -17.86 14.71 35.26
N LEU A 114 -17.99 15.07 33.95
CA LEU A 114 -17.32 14.40 32.85
C LEU A 114 -15.79 14.47 32.97
N LYS A 115 -15.22 15.58 33.43
CA LYS A 115 -13.79 15.76 33.68
C LYS A 115 -13.17 14.76 34.65
N ASP A 116 -13.99 14.17 35.54
CA ASP A 116 -13.52 13.23 36.56
C ASP A 116 -13.50 11.78 36.07
N ILE A 117 -14.17 11.49 34.94
CA ILE A 117 -14.32 10.15 34.37
C ILE A 117 -13.73 10.01 32.94
N MET A 118 -13.39 11.12 32.29
CA MET A 118 -12.85 11.12 30.95
C MET A 118 -11.43 10.55 30.91
N ILE A 119 -11.11 9.88 29.80
CA ILE A 119 -9.76 9.44 29.45
C ILE A 119 -9.05 10.63 28.82
N LYS A 120 -7.98 11.11 29.46
CA LYS A 120 -7.21 12.29 29.01
C LYS A 120 -6.09 11.97 28.01
N ASN A 121 -5.61 10.72 28.02
CA ASN A 121 -4.60 10.28 27.07
C ASN A 121 -5.27 9.85 25.77
N ILE A 122 -5.52 10.81 24.89
CA ILE A 122 -6.26 10.63 23.65
C ILE A 122 -5.26 10.36 22.52
N HIS A 123 -5.51 9.31 21.76
CA HIS A 123 -4.87 9.13 20.47
C HIS A 123 -5.67 9.92 19.43
N SER A 124 -5.04 10.90 18.82
CA SER A 124 -5.63 11.74 17.78
C SER A 124 -4.72 11.77 16.54
N ILE A 125 -5.27 12.18 15.42
CA ILE A 125 -4.58 12.32 14.14
C ILE A 125 -4.77 13.73 13.61
N ARG A 126 -3.96 14.11 12.61
CA ARG A 126 -4.08 15.37 11.88
C ARG A 126 -4.87 15.17 10.59
N PRO A 127 -5.53 16.20 10.05
CA PRO A 127 -6.26 16.08 8.78
C PRO A 127 -5.36 15.67 7.61
N GLU A 128 -4.07 16.03 7.63
CA GLU A 128 -3.10 15.65 6.60
C GLU A 128 -2.53 14.23 6.77
N THR A 129 -2.95 13.50 7.81
CA THR A 129 -2.48 12.12 8.04
C THR A 129 -2.99 11.23 6.92
N ASP A 130 -2.08 10.46 6.32
CA ASP A 130 -2.37 9.49 5.27
C ASP A 130 -3.37 8.42 5.75
N GLN A 131 -4.32 8.05 4.90
CA GLN A 131 -5.40 7.11 5.25
C GLN A 131 -4.87 5.72 5.63
N GLU A 132 -3.73 5.26 5.05
CA GLU A 132 -3.10 3.99 5.44
C GLU A 132 -2.58 4.06 6.88
N ASP A 133 -2.02 5.21 7.29
CA ASP A 133 -1.57 5.45 8.66
C ASP A 133 -2.75 5.50 9.64
N VAL A 134 -3.86 6.11 9.25
CA VAL A 134 -5.11 6.09 10.03
C VAL A 134 -5.58 4.66 10.23
N ALA A 135 -5.66 3.88 9.15
CA ALA A 135 -6.09 2.49 9.19
C ALA A 135 -5.17 1.65 10.10
N ARG A 136 -3.86 1.90 10.05
CA ARG A 136 -2.88 1.23 10.91
C ARG A 136 -3.08 1.56 12.39
N ILE A 137 -3.35 2.83 12.74
CA ILE A 137 -3.62 3.26 14.12
C ILE A 137 -4.90 2.60 14.64
N VAL A 138 -5.99 2.66 13.88
CA VAL A 138 -7.28 2.05 14.27
C VAL A 138 -7.13 0.54 14.47
N ALA A 139 -6.46 -0.15 13.55
CA ALA A 139 -6.22 -1.60 13.66
C ALA A 139 -5.28 -1.97 14.83
N GLN A 140 -4.26 -1.15 15.12
CA GLN A 140 -3.30 -1.42 16.19
C GLN A 140 -3.93 -1.28 17.58
N TYR A 141 -4.77 -0.27 17.77
CA TYR A 141 -5.36 0.03 19.07
C TYR A 141 -6.80 -0.49 19.23
N ASN A 142 -7.38 -1.06 18.17
CA ASN A 142 -8.78 -1.51 18.11
C ASN A 142 -9.77 -0.40 18.46
N PHE A 143 -9.55 0.81 17.96
CA PHE A 143 -10.46 1.93 18.13
C PHE A 143 -11.71 1.77 17.26
N LEU A 144 -12.85 2.26 17.76
CA LEU A 144 -14.08 2.35 16.97
C LEU A 144 -14.19 3.67 16.22
N ALA A 145 -13.48 4.70 16.70
CA ALA A 145 -13.33 5.99 16.05
C ALA A 145 -12.07 6.69 16.57
N VAL A 146 -11.45 7.53 15.72
CA VAL A 146 -10.27 8.33 16.07
C VAL A 146 -10.55 9.80 15.78
N PRO A 147 -10.33 10.72 16.73
CA PRO A 147 -10.55 12.14 16.52
C PRO A 147 -9.45 12.77 15.66
N VAL A 148 -9.89 13.63 14.74
CA VAL A 148 -9.03 14.48 13.91
C VAL A 148 -8.97 15.86 14.54
N LEU A 149 -7.77 16.36 14.80
CA LEU A 149 -7.55 17.63 15.49
C LEU A 149 -6.75 18.60 14.63
N ASP A 150 -7.09 19.89 14.73
CA ASP A 150 -6.30 20.99 14.19
C ASP A 150 -5.01 21.26 15.01
N SER A 151 -4.23 22.27 14.59
CA SER A 151 -3.01 22.71 15.27
C SER A 151 -3.24 23.19 16.72
N ASP A 152 -4.44 23.71 17.01
CA ASP A 152 -4.85 24.23 18.31
C ASP A 152 -5.51 23.19 19.21
N SER A 153 -5.54 21.90 18.77
CA SER A 153 -6.18 20.77 19.44
C SER A 153 -7.71 20.85 19.49
N LYS A 154 -8.31 21.58 18.57
CA LYS A 154 -9.76 21.58 18.37
C LYS A 154 -10.17 20.39 17.54
N LEU A 155 -11.35 19.86 17.83
CA LEU A 155 -11.90 18.71 17.11
C LEU A 155 -12.48 19.15 15.77
N LEU A 156 -11.89 18.68 14.67
CA LEU A 156 -12.40 18.91 13.31
C LEU A 156 -13.42 17.85 12.90
N GLY A 157 -13.20 16.60 13.30
CA GLY A 157 -14.04 15.49 12.93
C GLY A 157 -13.58 14.19 13.57
N ILE A 158 -14.17 13.09 13.15
CA ILE A 158 -13.77 11.72 13.55
C ILE A 158 -13.69 10.84 12.32
N VAL A 159 -12.74 9.89 12.32
CA VAL A 159 -12.72 8.79 11.36
C VAL A 159 -13.19 7.53 12.07
N THR A 160 -14.22 6.89 11.54
CA THR A 160 -14.85 5.73 12.16
C THR A 160 -14.28 4.42 11.65
N VAL A 161 -14.49 3.32 12.37
CA VAL A 161 -13.93 2.00 12.02
C VAL A 161 -14.51 1.43 10.73
N ASP A 162 -15.74 1.74 10.38
CA ASP A 162 -16.39 1.34 9.13
C ASP A 162 -15.72 2.00 7.92
N ASP A 163 -15.45 3.31 7.96
CA ASP A 163 -14.66 4.00 6.93
C ASP A 163 -13.27 3.39 6.79
N VAL A 164 -12.63 3.09 7.93
CA VAL A 164 -11.31 2.44 7.95
C VAL A 164 -11.33 1.05 7.32
N VAL A 165 -12.41 0.28 7.48
CA VAL A 165 -12.54 -1.03 6.82
C VAL A 165 -12.55 -0.88 5.30
N ASP A 166 -13.23 0.14 4.78
CA ASP A 166 -13.25 0.43 3.34
C ASP A 166 -11.87 0.91 2.87
N VAL A 167 -11.20 1.79 3.61
CA VAL A 167 -9.81 2.21 3.33
C VAL A 167 -8.88 1.00 3.25
N ILE A 168 -8.91 0.08 4.21
CA ILE A 168 -8.05 -1.12 4.20
C ILE A 168 -8.29 -1.96 2.94
N ARG A 169 -9.53 -2.06 2.48
CA ARG A 169 -9.90 -2.80 1.28
C ARG A 169 -9.44 -2.09 0.01
N GLU A 170 -9.56 -0.79 -0.02
CA GLU A 170 -9.16 0.06 -1.14
C GLU A 170 -7.65 0.07 -1.30
N GLU A 171 -6.90 0.33 -0.23
CA GLU A 171 -5.43 0.27 -0.22
C GLU A 171 -4.91 -1.10 -0.67
N ALA A 172 -5.50 -2.18 -0.15
CA ALA A 172 -5.12 -3.52 -0.57
C ALA A 172 -5.38 -3.77 -2.07
N THR A 173 -6.42 -3.18 -2.64
CA THR A 173 -6.75 -3.27 -4.07
C THR A 173 -5.76 -2.44 -4.91
N GLU A 174 -5.45 -1.23 -4.46
CA GLU A 174 -4.48 -0.35 -5.12
C GLU A 174 -3.08 -0.98 -5.14
N ASP A 175 -2.61 -1.46 -3.99
CA ASP A 175 -1.37 -2.21 -3.86
C ASP A 175 -1.30 -3.37 -4.86
N PHE A 176 -2.38 -4.16 -4.94
CA PHE A 176 -2.46 -5.28 -5.87
C PHE A 176 -2.35 -4.85 -7.33
N LEU A 177 -3.06 -3.79 -7.72
CA LEU A 177 -3.02 -3.26 -9.08
C LEU A 177 -1.64 -2.67 -9.44
N ARG A 178 -1.03 -1.93 -8.51
CA ARG A 178 0.33 -1.39 -8.67
C ARG A 178 1.36 -2.51 -8.81
N MET A 179 1.31 -3.52 -7.95
CA MET A 179 2.18 -4.69 -8.01
C MET A 179 2.03 -5.46 -9.33
N ALA A 180 0.84 -5.49 -9.90
CA ALA A 180 0.57 -6.09 -11.20
C ALA A 180 0.96 -5.19 -12.40
N GLY A 181 1.39 -3.94 -12.16
CA GLY A 181 1.69 -2.97 -13.22
C GLY A 181 0.45 -2.48 -13.97
N ALA A 182 -0.72 -2.52 -13.32
CA ALA A 182 -2.01 -2.13 -13.91
C ALA A 182 -2.40 -0.66 -13.62
N GLY A 183 -1.57 0.07 -12.86
CA GLY A 183 -1.85 1.44 -12.40
C GLY A 183 -2.41 1.46 -10.98
N LYS A 184 -2.90 2.60 -10.54
CA LYS A 184 -3.47 2.80 -9.20
C LYS A 184 -5.01 2.86 -9.16
N ASP A 185 -5.63 2.82 -10.31
CA ASP A 185 -7.05 3.09 -10.46
C ASP A 185 -7.91 1.89 -10.06
N ARG A 186 -8.58 2.00 -8.94
CA ARG A 186 -9.43 0.97 -8.33
C ARG A 186 -10.60 0.57 -9.23
N GLU A 187 -11.08 1.52 -10.05
CA GLU A 187 -12.22 1.34 -10.96
C GLU A 187 -11.81 0.92 -12.39
N ILE A 188 -10.57 0.50 -12.59
CA ILE A 188 -10.01 0.17 -13.91
C ILE A 188 -10.88 -0.82 -14.71
N LEU A 189 -11.64 -1.68 -14.03
CA LEU A 189 -12.55 -2.64 -14.66
C LEU A 189 -13.77 -1.96 -15.31
N LEU A 190 -14.19 -0.80 -14.81
CA LEU A 190 -15.35 -0.05 -15.32
C LEU A 190 -14.96 0.90 -16.44
N LYS A 191 -13.67 1.18 -16.62
CA LYS A 191 -13.16 2.11 -17.62
C LYS A 191 -13.12 1.52 -19.03
N SER A 192 -13.11 2.39 -20.02
CA SER A 192 -13.00 1.99 -21.42
C SER A 192 -11.67 1.28 -21.71
N SER A 193 -11.64 0.50 -22.80
CA SER A 193 -10.42 -0.21 -23.22
C SER A 193 -9.24 0.75 -23.48
N TRP A 194 -9.51 1.97 -23.94
CA TRP A 194 -8.48 2.97 -24.18
C TRP A 194 -7.88 3.52 -22.88
N GLU A 195 -8.70 3.84 -21.89
CA GLU A 195 -8.23 4.27 -20.56
C GLU A 195 -7.43 3.17 -19.87
N ASN A 196 -7.90 1.93 -19.94
CA ASN A 196 -7.18 0.76 -19.46
C ASN A 196 -5.80 0.61 -20.12
N ALA A 197 -5.72 0.78 -21.45
CA ALA A 197 -4.46 0.72 -22.18
C ALA A 197 -3.52 1.86 -21.75
N LYS A 198 -4.05 3.08 -21.61
CA LYS A 198 -3.28 4.26 -21.17
C LYS A 198 -2.70 4.09 -19.76
N ALA A 199 -3.46 3.51 -18.82
CA ALA A 199 -3.01 3.27 -17.45
C ALA A 199 -1.82 2.26 -17.37
N ARG A 200 -1.81 1.25 -18.25
CA ARG A 200 -0.75 0.22 -18.32
C ARG A 200 0.47 0.62 -19.13
N LEU A 201 0.32 1.59 -20.04
CA LEU A 201 1.37 1.98 -21.00
C LEU A 201 2.69 2.39 -20.34
N PRO A 202 2.75 3.20 -19.28
CA PRO A 202 3.99 3.58 -18.62
C PRO A 202 4.78 2.36 -18.10
N TRP A 203 4.09 1.41 -17.51
CA TRP A 203 4.68 0.19 -16.95
C TRP A 203 5.23 -0.75 -18.03
N LEU A 204 4.45 -0.93 -19.10
CA LEU A 204 4.89 -1.71 -20.26
C LEU A 204 6.05 -1.04 -20.98
N PHE A 205 6.10 0.29 -21.03
CA PHE A 205 7.21 1.02 -21.62
C PHE A 205 8.50 0.84 -20.80
N ALA A 206 8.42 0.86 -19.46
CA ALA A 206 9.55 0.55 -18.59
C ALA A 206 10.07 -0.87 -18.83
N SER A 207 9.17 -1.87 -18.92
CA SER A 207 9.52 -3.25 -19.23
C SER A 207 10.15 -3.40 -20.63
N TRP A 208 9.65 -2.65 -21.62
CA TRP A 208 10.21 -2.66 -22.99
C TRP A 208 11.64 -2.12 -23.02
N ILE A 209 11.93 -1.01 -22.32
CA ILE A 209 13.30 -0.47 -22.21
C ILE A 209 14.25 -1.52 -21.59
N GLY A 210 13.81 -2.18 -20.54
CA GLY A 210 14.60 -3.21 -19.89
C GLY A 210 14.81 -4.45 -20.77
N GLY A 211 13.79 -4.85 -21.52
CA GLY A 211 13.93 -5.92 -22.52
C GLY A 211 14.98 -5.59 -23.60
N ILE A 212 15.05 -4.33 -24.06
CA ILE A 212 16.11 -3.86 -24.95
C ILE A 212 17.48 -3.94 -24.25
N GLY A 213 17.55 -3.57 -22.97
CA GLY A 213 18.76 -3.70 -22.17
C GLY A 213 19.26 -5.15 -22.10
N ALA A 214 18.37 -6.09 -21.78
CA ALA A 214 18.68 -7.52 -21.76
C ALA A 214 19.10 -8.04 -23.13
N ALA A 215 18.39 -7.67 -24.20
CA ALA A 215 18.73 -8.03 -25.57
C ALA A 215 20.12 -7.50 -25.98
N SER A 216 20.48 -6.28 -25.57
CA SER A 216 21.78 -5.67 -25.83
C SER A 216 22.91 -6.43 -25.11
N ILE A 217 22.65 -6.94 -23.90
CA ILE A 217 23.63 -7.80 -23.20
C ILE A 217 23.78 -9.13 -23.94
N ILE A 218 22.67 -9.79 -24.30
CA ILE A 218 22.71 -11.05 -25.07
C ILE A 218 23.53 -10.88 -26.35
N GLY A 219 23.33 -9.77 -27.08
CA GLY A 219 24.08 -9.47 -28.29
C GLY A 219 25.60 -9.35 -28.09
N ARG A 220 26.07 -8.88 -26.91
CA ARG A 220 27.51 -8.84 -26.58
C ARG A 220 28.12 -10.22 -26.42
N PHE A 221 27.32 -11.24 -26.13
CA PHE A 221 27.75 -12.64 -26.00
C PHE A 221 27.38 -13.50 -27.21
N GLU A 222 27.11 -12.89 -28.38
CA GLU A 222 26.77 -13.58 -29.63
C GLU A 222 27.77 -14.67 -29.99
N ASN A 223 29.08 -14.38 -29.91
CA ASN A 223 30.14 -15.36 -30.22
C ASN A 223 30.08 -16.58 -29.28
N MET A 224 29.75 -16.38 -28.01
CA MET A 224 29.58 -17.48 -27.05
C MET A 224 28.37 -18.35 -27.42
N LEU A 225 27.26 -17.73 -27.79
CA LEU A 225 26.07 -18.42 -28.25
C LEU A 225 26.29 -19.16 -29.57
N ALA A 226 27.04 -18.60 -30.50
CA ALA A 226 27.41 -19.26 -31.75
C ALA A 226 28.25 -20.52 -31.50
N ASN A 227 29.19 -20.48 -30.54
CA ASN A 227 30.01 -21.61 -30.17
C ASN A 227 29.24 -22.71 -29.41
N ILE A 228 28.32 -22.33 -28.52
CA ILE A 228 27.52 -23.26 -27.71
C ILE A 228 26.05 -22.84 -27.79
N VAL A 229 25.36 -23.23 -28.84
CA VAL A 229 23.94 -22.91 -29.10
C VAL A 229 23.02 -23.36 -27.97
N ALA A 230 23.40 -24.44 -27.28
CA ALA A 230 22.65 -24.95 -26.13
C ALA A 230 22.42 -23.90 -25.01
N LEU A 231 23.34 -22.92 -24.88
CA LEU A 231 23.16 -21.82 -23.90
C LEU A 231 21.91 -20.98 -24.18
N ALA A 232 21.54 -20.78 -25.44
CA ALA A 232 20.34 -20.00 -25.79
C ALA A 232 19.04 -20.63 -25.25
N ALA A 233 18.98 -21.97 -25.17
CA ALA A 233 17.81 -22.69 -24.70
C ALA A 233 17.50 -22.44 -23.23
N PHE A 234 18.47 -22.03 -22.44
CA PHE A 234 18.30 -21.80 -20.98
C PHE A 234 17.99 -20.34 -20.62
N ILE A 235 18.18 -19.39 -21.53
CA ILE A 235 17.89 -17.97 -21.30
C ILE A 235 16.44 -17.77 -20.80
N PRO A 236 15.38 -18.31 -21.44
CA PRO A 236 14.01 -18.14 -20.99
C PRO A 236 13.77 -18.70 -19.59
N VAL A 237 14.44 -19.81 -19.22
CA VAL A 237 14.29 -20.42 -17.90
C VAL A 237 14.93 -19.55 -16.83
N ILE A 238 16.13 -19.02 -17.09
CA ILE A 238 16.86 -18.15 -16.16
C ILE A 238 16.09 -16.85 -15.91
N LEU A 239 15.60 -16.21 -16.97
CA LEU A 239 14.80 -15.00 -16.87
C LEU A 239 13.48 -15.26 -16.14
N GLY A 240 12.74 -16.31 -16.53
CA GLY A 240 11.45 -16.64 -15.91
C GLY A 240 11.58 -16.99 -14.43
N MET A 241 12.55 -17.81 -14.04
CA MET A 241 12.76 -18.19 -12.65
C MET A 241 13.27 -17.02 -11.80
N GLY A 242 14.20 -16.22 -12.36
CA GLY A 242 14.69 -15.01 -11.72
C GLY A 242 13.55 -14.00 -11.48
N GLY A 243 12.76 -13.69 -12.50
CA GLY A 243 11.62 -12.79 -12.40
C GLY A 243 10.58 -13.28 -11.37
N ASN A 244 10.26 -14.58 -11.37
CA ASN A 244 9.28 -15.14 -10.43
C ASN A 244 9.73 -14.99 -8.98
N ILE A 245 10.96 -15.37 -8.62
CA ILE A 245 11.43 -15.27 -7.22
C ILE A 245 11.57 -13.80 -6.78
N ALA A 246 11.99 -12.93 -7.68
CA ALA A 246 12.08 -11.50 -7.39
C ALA A 246 10.72 -10.90 -7.10
N THR A 247 9.70 -11.21 -7.89
CA THR A 247 8.31 -10.79 -7.66
C THR A 247 7.78 -11.37 -6.35
N GLN A 248 8.03 -12.65 -6.05
CA GLN A 248 7.61 -13.26 -4.79
C GLN A 248 8.24 -12.58 -3.58
N SER A 249 9.56 -12.35 -3.58
CA SER A 249 10.26 -11.66 -2.50
C SER A 249 9.73 -10.22 -2.34
N SER A 250 9.59 -9.48 -3.43
CA SER A 250 9.10 -8.10 -3.42
C SER A 250 7.67 -8.02 -2.87
N THR A 251 6.76 -8.88 -3.33
CA THR A 251 5.37 -8.94 -2.84
C THR A 251 5.31 -9.24 -1.35
N ILE A 252 6.11 -10.18 -0.85
CA ILE A 252 6.18 -10.52 0.58
C ILE A 252 6.65 -9.32 1.40
N ILE A 253 7.65 -8.59 0.91
CA ILE A 253 8.21 -7.43 1.60
C ILE A 253 7.22 -6.26 1.61
N VAL A 254 6.62 -5.93 0.47
CA VAL A 254 5.61 -4.85 0.36
C VAL A 254 4.44 -5.16 1.28
N ARG A 255 3.87 -6.37 1.21
CA ARG A 255 2.77 -6.76 2.10
C ARG A 255 3.18 -6.76 3.57
N GLY A 256 4.43 -7.15 3.87
CA GLY A 256 4.99 -7.08 5.23
C GLY A 256 5.09 -5.65 5.75
N MET A 257 5.39 -4.68 4.89
CA MET A 257 5.41 -3.25 5.23
C MET A 257 4.00 -2.70 5.43
N ALA A 258 3.09 -2.92 4.51
CA ALA A 258 1.69 -2.49 4.59
C ALA A 258 0.97 -3.03 5.86
N THR A 259 1.31 -4.25 6.28
CA THR A 259 0.73 -4.85 7.51
C THR A 259 1.52 -4.54 8.79
N GLY A 260 2.52 -3.66 8.75
CA GLY A 260 3.35 -3.29 9.92
C GLY A 260 4.23 -4.42 10.48
N ARG A 261 4.37 -5.55 9.77
CA ARG A 261 5.20 -6.69 10.18
C ARG A 261 6.70 -6.50 9.90
N VAL A 262 7.04 -5.58 9.00
CA VAL A 262 8.41 -5.19 8.69
C VAL A 262 8.72 -3.89 9.41
N ASN A 263 9.41 -4.00 10.56
CA ASN A 263 9.80 -2.86 11.36
C ASN A 263 11.10 -2.21 10.86
N ILE A 264 11.21 -0.90 11.06
CA ILE A 264 12.44 -0.12 10.82
C ILE A 264 13.53 -0.68 11.75
N GLY A 265 14.71 -1.00 11.16
CA GLY A 265 15.86 -1.56 11.88
C GLY A 265 16.03 -3.08 11.76
N GLY A 266 15.07 -3.79 11.14
CA GLY A 266 15.15 -5.23 10.87
C GLY A 266 15.54 -5.60 9.43
N GLU A 267 15.80 -4.61 8.56
CA GLU A 267 15.96 -4.80 7.11
C GLU A 267 17.10 -5.76 6.76
N ILE A 268 18.25 -5.64 7.44
CA ILE A 268 19.43 -6.48 7.20
C ILE A 268 19.11 -7.96 7.46
N LYS A 269 18.39 -8.25 8.55
CA LYS A 269 17.98 -9.62 8.89
C LYS A 269 17.04 -10.20 7.83
N LEU A 270 16.17 -9.35 7.29
CA LEU A 270 15.22 -9.73 6.24
C LEU A 270 15.94 -10.03 4.93
N ILE A 271 16.89 -9.19 4.52
CA ILE A 271 17.72 -9.42 3.33
C ILE A 271 18.49 -10.75 3.47
N PHE A 272 19.12 -11.01 4.61
CA PHE A 272 19.81 -12.30 4.82
C PHE A 272 18.86 -13.49 4.81
N LYS A 273 17.62 -13.33 5.25
CA LYS A 273 16.60 -14.38 5.16
C LYS A 273 16.28 -14.69 3.70
N GLU A 274 16.04 -13.68 2.88
CA GLU A 274 15.72 -13.84 1.46
C GLU A 274 16.91 -14.39 0.65
N ILE A 275 18.14 -13.99 0.97
CA ILE A 275 19.34 -14.62 0.40
C ILE A 275 19.37 -16.14 0.67
N LYS A 276 19.03 -16.57 1.91
CA LYS A 276 18.95 -17.99 2.23
C LYS A 276 17.84 -18.70 1.46
N VAL A 277 16.68 -18.06 1.30
CA VAL A 277 15.56 -18.59 0.49
C VAL A 277 16.02 -18.73 -0.97
N GLY A 278 16.65 -17.71 -1.54
CA GLY A 278 17.21 -17.73 -2.88
C GLY A 278 18.25 -18.83 -3.07
N LEU A 279 19.11 -19.07 -2.06
CA LEU A 279 20.11 -20.13 -2.09
C LEU A 279 19.49 -21.53 -2.04
N ILE A 280 18.50 -21.74 -1.18
CA ILE A 280 17.79 -23.03 -1.06
C ILE A 280 17.06 -23.37 -2.36
N LEU A 281 16.24 -22.44 -2.86
CA LEU A 281 15.49 -22.63 -4.11
C LEU A 281 16.42 -22.68 -5.32
N GLY A 282 17.42 -21.80 -5.38
CA GLY A 282 18.43 -21.77 -6.44
C GLY A 282 19.24 -23.04 -6.51
N SER A 283 19.64 -23.63 -5.38
CA SER A 283 20.33 -24.93 -5.35
C SER A 283 19.43 -26.06 -5.85
N LEU A 284 18.18 -26.10 -5.41
CA LEU A 284 17.22 -27.12 -5.83
C LEU A 284 16.99 -27.07 -7.36
N TYR A 285 16.58 -25.90 -7.85
CA TYR A 285 16.30 -25.74 -9.29
C TYR A 285 17.58 -25.76 -10.13
N GLY A 286 18.70 -25.31 -9.59
CA GLY A 286 20.01 -25.41 -10.23
C GLY A 286 20.44 -26.87 -10.47
N ILE A 287 20.25 -27.75 -9.49
CA ILE A 287 20.51 -29.18 -9.64
C ILE A 287 19.57 -29.79 -10.69
N LEU A 288 18.26 -29.52 -10.58
CA LEU A 288 17.27 -30.05 -11.53
C LEU A 288 17.56 -29.61 -12.97
N LEU A 289 17.82 -28.32 -13.18
CA LEU A 289 18.11 -27.78 -14.52
C LEU A 289 19.47 -28.22 -15.03
N GLY A 290 20.49 -28.34 -14.15
CA GLY A 290 21.81 -28.83 -14.50
C GLY A 290 21.80 -30.30 -14.95
N VAL A 291 21.03 -31.13 -14.24
CA VAL A 291 20.79 -32.54 -14.61
C VAL A 291 20.08 -32.62 -15.96
N PHE A 292 19.00 -31.85 -16.15
CA PHE A 292 18.27 -31.75 -17.42
C PHE A 292 19.21 -31.35 -18.57
N ALA A 293 20.02 -30.30 -18.38
CA ALA A 293 20.95 -29.83 -19.38
C ALA A 293 21.97 -30.92 -19.81
N LYS A 294 22.51 -31.65 -18.83
CA LYS A 294 23.49 -32.72 -19.09
C LYS A 294 22.91 -33.87 -19.92
N PHE A 295 21.68 -34.25 -19.67
CA PHE A 295 21.06 -35.40 -20.36
C PHE A 295 20.43 -35.02 -21.71
N THR A 296 19.98 -33.76 -21.85
CA THR A 296 19.32 -33.31 -23.09
C THR A 296 20.29 -32.82 -24.15
N PHE A 297 21.37 -32.14 -23.74
CA PHE A 297 22.34 -31.55 -24.68
C PHE A 297 23.66 -32.31 -24.67
N THR A 298 23.61 -33.57 -25.08
CA THR A 298 24.77 -34.50 -25.09
C THR A 298 25.90 -34.09 -26.01
N SER A 299 25.66 -33.25 -27.02
CA SER A 299 26.67 -32.70 -27.92
C SER A 299 27.35 -31.44 -27.41
N ALA A 300 26.90 -30.89 -26.29
CA ALA A 300 27.48 -29.73 -25.63
C ALA A 300 28.66 -30.12 -24.73
N PRO A 301 29.48 -29.16 -24.28
CA PRO A 301 30.57 -29.45 -23.32
C PRO A 301 30.09 -30.16 -22.08
N ASP A 302 30.88 -31.10 -21.53
CA ASP A 302 30.52 -31.94 -20.36
C ASP A 302 30.14 -31.13 -19.12
N ASN A 303 30.67 -29.91 -18.98
CA ASN A 303 30.41 -29.03 -17.85
C ASN A 303 29.19 -28.09 -18.08
N LEU A 304 28.48 -28.20 -19.20
CA LEU A 304 27.29 -27.38 -19.46
C LEU A 304 26.24 -27.48 -18.33
N GLY A 305 25.95 -28.70 -17.88
CA GLY A 305 24.98 -28.90 -16.79
C GLY A 305 25.38 -28.20 -15.50
N PHE A 306 26.67 -28.23 -15.14
CA PHE A 306 27.20 -27.52 -14.00
C PHE A 306 27.03 -25.98 -14.14
N VAL A 307 27.41 -25.46 -15.34
CA VAL A 307 27.32 -24.02 -15.64
C VAL A 307 25.90 -23.53 -15.57
N VAL A 308 24.95 -24.23 -16.19
CA VAL A 308 23.54 -23.90 -16.18
C VAL A 308 22.96 -23.96 -14.75
N GLY A 309 23.30 -25.02 -13.98
CA GLY A 309 22.87 -25.17 -12.61
C GLY A 309 23.39 -24.07 -11.68
N LEU A 310 24.67 -23.72 -11.82
CA LEU A 310 25.28 -22.64 -11.04
C LEU A 310 24.67 -21.27 -11.41
N SER A 311 24.41 -21.05 -12.70
CA SER A 311 23.84 -19.80 -13.19
C SER A 311 22.43 -19.56 -12.69
N ILE A 312 21.56 -20.59 -12.68
CA ILE A 312 20.22 -20.46 -12.13
C ILE A 312 20.26 -20.21 -10.62
N CYS A 313 21.17 -20.91 -9.90
CA CYS A 313 21.33 -20.67 -8.46
C CYS A 313 21.76 -19.23 -8.18
N ALA A 314 22.76 -18.71 -8.86
CA ALA A 314 23.22 -17.34 -8.73
C ALA A 314 22.13 -16.33 -9.11
N SER A 315 21.43 -16.55 -10.22
CA SER A 315 20.32 -15.69 -10.66
C SER A 315 19.21 -15.61 -9.61
N MET A 316 18.83 -16.74 -9.01
CA MET A 316 17.78 -16.78 -7.98
C MET A 316 18.19 -16.09 -6.68
N VAL A 317 19.45 -16.20 -6.27
CA VAL A 317 19.98 -15.48 -5.10
C VAL A 317 19.98 -13.97 -5.34
N VAL A 318 20.47 -13.54 -6.51
CA VAL A 318 20.46 -12.11 -6.90
C VAL A 318 19.03 -11.60 -6.98
N ALA A 319 18.13 -12.36 -7.58
CA ALA A 319 16.73 -12.00 -7.77
C ALA A 319 15.99 -11.84 -6.43
N ALA A 320 16.13 -12.79 -5.50
CA ALA A 320 15.56 -12.68 -4.15
C ALA A 320 16.11 -11.46 -3.39
N THR A 321 17.42 -11.20 -3.55
CA THR A 321 18.08 -10.06 -2.90
C THR A 321 17.58 -8.73 -3.45
N VAL A 322 17.55 -8.59 -4.78
CA VAL A 322 17.09 -7.35 -5.45
C VAL A 322 15.60 -7.12 -5.20
N GLY A 323 14.78 -8.17 -5.31
CA GLY A 323 13.34 -8.11 -4.99
C GLY A 323 13.05 -7.66 -3.56
N THR A 324 13.98 -7.92 -2.62
CA THR A 324 13.86 -7.44 -1.24
C THR A 324 14.38 -6.02 -1.06
N ILE A 325 15.52 -5.69 -1.66
CA ILE A 325 16.22 -4.42 -1.45
C ILE A 325 15.46 -3.25 -2.09
N ILE A 326 14.91 -3.44 -3.30
CA ILE A 326 14.24 -2.35 -4.02
C ILE A 326 13.06 -1.77 -3.23
N PRO A 327 12.08 -2.55 -2.73
CA PRO A 327 10.98 -1.99 -1.92
C PRO A 327 11.48 -1.27 -0.66
N LEU A 328 12.52 -1.82 0.00
CA LEU A 328 13.08 -1.20 1.20
C LEU A 328 13.75 0.15 0.90
N ILE A 329 14.38 0.29 -0.26
CA ILE A 329 14.97 1.58 -0.71
C ILE A 329 13.86 2.58 -1.03
N LEU A 330 12.82 2.18 -1.78
CA LEU A 330 11.72 3.07 -2.15
C LEU A 330 11.02 3.63 -0.90
N ARG A 331 10.74 2.79 0.09
CA ARG A 331 10.21 3.23 1.37
C ARG A 331 11.09 4.28 2.07
N LYS A 332 12.41 4.13 2.02
CA LYS A 332 13.34 5.12 2.59
C LYS A 332 13.40 6.43 1.83
N LEU A 333 12.95 6.44 0.59
CA LEU A 333 12.86 7.63 -0.26
C LEU A 333 11.44 8.23 -0.26
N ASP A 334 10.56 7.75 0.64
CA ASP A 334 9.15 8.13 0.72
C ASP A 334 8.40 7.92 -0.62
N ILE A 335 8.80 6.86 -1.35
CA ILE A 335 8.15 6.40 -2.57
C ILE A 335 7.41 5.11 -2.24
N ASP A 336 6.18 4.98 -2.74
CA ASP A 336 5.37 3.79 -2.51
C ASP A 336 6.09 2.50 -2.95
N PRO A 337 6.32 1.56 -2.01
CA PRO A 337 7.01 0.31 -2.31
C PRO A 337 6.26 -0.62 -3.25
N ALA A 338 4.93 -0.51 -3.40
CA ALA A 338 4.13 -1.33 -4.30
C ALA A 338 4.54 -1.14 -5.77
N ILE A 339 5.02 0.05 -6.12
CA ILE A 339 5.58 0.37 -7.45
C ILE A 339 6.75 -0.55 -7.81
N ALA A 340 7.50 -1.02 -6.82
CA ALA A 340 8.70 -1.84 -7.02
C ALA A 340 8.43 -3.22 -7.58
N THR A 341 7.31 -3.85 -7.21
CA THR A 341 7.04 -5.27 -7.47
C THR A 341 6.77 -5.60 -8.94
N GLY A 342 6.35 -4.61 -9.70
CA GLY A 342 6.06 -4.76 -11.11
C GLY A 342 7.31 -4.71 -12.01
N PRO A 343 7.26 -3.94 -13.09
CA PRO A 343 8.29 -3.91 -14.12
C PRO A 343 9.69 -3.55 -13.64
N PHE A 344 9.84 -2.77 -12.56
CA PHE A 344 11.17 -2.38 -12.07
C PHE A 344 11.98 -3.56 -11.56
N VAL A 345 11.39 -4.42 -10.75
CA VAL A 345 12.07 -5.61 -10.22
C VAL A 345 12.31 -6.62 -11.32
N THR A 346 11.29 -6.95 -12.12
CA THR A 346 11.43 -7.94 -13.20
C THR A 346 12.44 -7.50 -14.23
N THR A 347 12.40 -6.24 -14.68
CA THR A 347 13.35 -5.66 -15.63
C THR A 347 14.79 -5.67 -15.11
N SER A 348 14.98 -5.31 -13.83
CA SER A 348 16.30 -5.35 -13.20
C SER A 348 16.88 -6.77 -13.22
N ILE A 349 16.03 -7.77 -12.97
CA ILE A 349 16.44 -9.17 -12.94
C ILE A 349 16.67 -9.73 -14.35
N ASP A 350 15.91 -9.30 -15.34
CA ASP A 350 16.16 -9.68 -16.72
C ASP A 350 17.57 -9.26 -17.17
N ILE A 351 17.99 -8.05 -16.81
CA ILE A 351 19.33 -7.55 -17.10
C ILE A 351 20.40 -8.30 -16.30
N LEU A 352 20.24 -8.36 -14.97
CA LEU A 352 21.23 -8.97 -14.08
C LEU A 352 21.29 -10.48 -14.25
N GLY A 353 20.16 -11.15 -14.41
CA GLY A 353 20.10 -12.61 -14.60
C GLY A 353 20.86 -13.07 -15.86
N VAL A 354 20.63 -12.37 -17.00
CA VAL A 354 21.37 -12.65 -18.24
C VAL A 354 22.85 -12.33 -18.09
N LEU A 355 23.19 -11.20 -17.45
CA LEU A 355 24.58 -10.83 -17.23
C LEU A 355 25.34 -11.89 -16.42
N PHE A 356 24.78 -12.29 -15.25
CA PHE A 356 25.38 -13.33 -14.41
C PHE A 356 25.46 -14.68 -15.13
N TYR A 357 24.45 -15.03 -15.93
CA TYR A 357 24.45 -16.23 -16.72
C TYR A 357 25.66 -16.30 -17.67
N PHE A 358 25.85 -15.27 -18.47
CA PHE A 358 26.96 -15.24 -19.42
C PHE A 358 28.32 -15.08 -18.75
N LEU A 359 28.43 -14.35 -17.66
CA LEU A 359 29.68 -14.25 -16.90
C LEU A 359 30.10 -15.63 -16.34
N ILE A 360 29.16 -16.37 -15.74
CA ILE A 360 29.44 -17.72 -15.24
C ILE A 360 29.79 -18.66 -16.40
N ALA A 361 29.04 -18.59 -17.50
CA ALA A 361 29.34 -19.38 -18.68
C ALA A 361 30.74 -19.06 -19.23
N GLY A 362 31.14 -17.81 -19.36
CA GLY A 362 32.44 -17.38 -19.81
C GLY A 362 33.60 -17.91 -18.95
N ILE A 363 33.43 -17.85 -17.61
CA ILE A 363 34.44 -18.32 -16.67
C ILE A 363 34.66 -19.86 -16.78
N PHE A 364 33.56 -20.62 -16.81
CA PHE A 364 33.64 -22.09 -16.68
C PHE A 364 33.71 -22.82 -18.01
N LEU A 365 33.23 -22.22 -19.11
CA LEU A 365 33.35 -22.81 -20.45
C LEU A 365 34.63 -22.37 -21.20
N LYS A 366 35.39 -21.41 -20.62
CA LYS A 366 36.66 -20.89 -21.15
C LYS A 366 36.54 -20.35 -22.60
N ILE A 367 35.46 -19.61 -22.86
CA ILE A 367 35.18 -19.02 -24.17
C ILE A 367 35.37 -17.51 -24.10
#